data_974bd650c0d626845444e69ac040deb0
#
_entry.id   974bd650c0d626845444e69ac040deb0
#
_cell.length_a   1.000
_cell.length_b   1.000
_cell.length_c   1.000
_cell.angle_alpha   90.00
_cell.angle_beta   90.00
_cell.angle_gamma   90.00
#
_symmetry.space_group_name_H-M   'P 1'
#
loop_
_entity.id
_entity.type
_entity.pdbx_description
1 polymer ?
#
loop_
_entity_poly.entity_id
_entity_poly.type
_entity_poly.pdbx_seq_one_letter_code
_entity_poly.pdbx_strand_id
1 'polypeptide(L)'
;RAVADWEFLKRLRELWPGKLVVKGITSVSDALQVQECGADAVYISTHGGRQLDSAPASLTVLPLIRQALGPDYPLLFDSGVRNGEDIVKALVCGANMVMLGRPVLYALAADGARGGGRAVQRFSL
;
A
#
# COMPACT_ATOMS: atom_id res chain seq x y z
N ARG A 1 18.85 4.47 18.82
CA ARG A 1 18.03 4.05 17.64
C ARG A 1 17.68 5.31 16.88
N ALA A 2 18.00 5.37 15.60
CA ALA A 2 17.48 6.41 14.75
C ALA A 2 15.96 6.24 14.68
N VAL A 3 15.21 7.30 15.01
CA VAL A 3 13.77 7.32 14.89
C VAL A 3 13.48 7.73 13.44
N ALA A 4 12.69 6.91 12.73
CA ALA A 4 12.19 7.28 11.41
C ALA A 4 11.06 8.29 11.61
N ASP A 5 11.39 9.56 11.54
CA ASP A 5 10.48 10.70 11.63
C ASP A 5 10.39 11.44 10.28
N TRP A 6 9.64 12.52 10.25
CA TRP A 6 9.46 13.32 9.02
C TRP A 6 10.74 13.99 8.54
N GLU A 7 11.63 14.38 9.46
CA GLU A 7 12.94 14.93 9.12
C GLU A 7 13.84 13.87 8.47
N PHE A 8 13.77 12.64 8.94
CA PHE A 8 14.44 11.52 8.30
C PHE A 8 13.93 11.30 6.86
N LEU A 9 12.61 11.39 6.64
CA LEU A 9 12.02 11.24 5.30
C LEU A 9 12.48 12.36 4.34
N LYS A 10 12.52 13.61 4.80
CA LYS A 10 13.02 14.76 4.03
C LYS A 10 14.49 14.55 3.63
N ARG A 11 15.34 14.16 4.58
CA ARG A 11 16.74 13.85 4.31
C ARG A 11 16.90 12.69 3.33
N LEU A 12 16.08 11.66 3.45
CA LEU A 12 16.08 10.55 2.52
C LEU A 12 15.69 11.02 1.11
N ARG A 13 14.71 11.91 0.99
CA ARG A 13 14.34 12.50 -0.30
C ARG A 13 15.48 13.29 -0.95
N GLU A 14 16.24 14.05 -0.16
CA GLU A 14 17.41 14.80 -0.65
C GLU A 14 18.52 13.88 -1.16
N LEU A 15 18.75 12.77 -0.48
CA LEU A 15 19.81 11.79 -0.81
C LEU A 15 19.43 10.83 -1.94
N TRP A 16 18.14 10.56 -2.11
CA TRP A 16 17.65 9.56 -3.07
C TRP A 16 16.91 10.23 -4.23
N PRO A 17 17.52 10.32 -5.42
CA PRO A 17 16.90 10.98 -6.59
C PRO A 17 15.85 10.10 -7.31
N GLY A 18 15.79 8.81 -6.99
CA GLY A 18 14.85 7.87 -7.59
C GLY A 18 13.45 7.94 -7.00
N LYS A 19 12.59 7.01 -7.39
CA LYS A 19 11.23 6.94 -6.85
C LYS A 19 11.23 6.56 -5.37
N LEU A 20 10.47 7.31 -4.58
CA LEU A 20 10.33 7.13 -3.13
C LEU A 20 8.86 6.86 -2.79
N VAL A 21 8.60 5.71 -2.19
CA VAL A 21 7.27 5.28 -1.78
C VAL A 21 7.25 5.08 -0.27
N VAL A 22 6.32 5.72 0.42
CA VAL A 22 6.17 5.56 1.88
C VAL A 22 5.02 4.60 2.18
N LYS A 23 5.36 3.49 2.82
CA LYS A 23 4.45 2.39 3.15
C LYS A 23 3.96 2.45 4.60
N GLY A 24 2.75 1.97 4.84
CA GLY A 24 2.18 1.87 6.18
C GLY A 24 1.28 3.05 6.55
N ILE A 25 0.88 3.83 5.58
CA ILE A 25 0.03 5.01 5.80
C ILE A 25 -1.43 4.57 5.96
N THR A 26 -2.05 5.02 7.05
CA THR A 26 -3.44 4.72 7.41
C THR A 26 -4.23 5.94 7.89
N SER A 27 -3.68 7.14 7.70
CA SER A 27 -4.37 8.40 8.01
C SER A 27 -4.20 9.43 6.89
N VAL A 28 -5.16 10.33 6.76
CA VAL A 28 -5.11 11.43 5.78
C VAL A 28 -3.99 12.41 6.13
N SER A 29 -3.81 12.72 7.42
CA SER A 29 -2.75 13.64 7.88
C SER A 29 -1.36 13.15 7.49
N ASP A 30 -1.07 11.85 7.71
CA ASP A 30 0.22 11.28 7.35
C ASP A 30 0.40 11.21 5.83
N ALA A 31 -0.67 10.93 5.08
CA ALA A 31 -0.62 10.93 3.62
C ALA A 31 -0.24 12.30 3.04
N LEU A 32 -0.83 13.37 3.57
CA LEU A 32 -0.49 14.75 3.19
C LEU A 32 0.95 15.08 3.55
N GLN A 33 1.40 14.69 4.75
CA GLN A 33 2.77 14.91 5.19
C GLN A 33 3.79 14.17 4.29
N VAL A 34 3.49 12.95 3.87
CA VAL A 34 4.30 12.18 2.90
C VAL A 34 4.41 12.92 1.57
N GLN A 35 3.31 13.47 1.07
CA GLN A 35 3.30 14.28 -0.16
C GLN A 35 4.15 15.55 0.01
N GLU A 36 4.01 16.27 1.13
CA GLU A 36 4.80 17.46 1.45
C GLU A 36 6.30 17.18 1.55
N CYS A 37 6.69 16.00 2.03
CA CYS A 37 8.08 15.56 2.05
C CYS A 37 8.63 15.20 0.66
N GLY A 38 7.84 15.29 -0.40
CA GLY A 38 8.26 15.04 -1.77
C GLY A 38 8.37 13.56 -2.15
N ALA A 39 7.70 12.66 -1.43
CA ALA A 39 7.59 11.27 -1.84
C ALA A 39 6.75 11.15 -3.13
N ASP A 40 7.08 10.16 -3.96
CA ASP A 40 6.40 9.97 -5.26
C ASP A 40 5.08 9.21 -5.16
N ALA A 41 4.86 8.49 -4.06
CA ALA A 41 3.64 7.72 -3.84
C ALA A 41 3.41 7.42 -2.36
N VAL A 42 2.16 7.26 -2.00
CA VAL A 42 1.71 6.71 -0.72
C VAL A 42 1.33 5.24 -0.89
N TYR A 43 1.76 4.39 0.03
CA TYR A 43 1.37 3.00 0.08
C TYR A 43 0.51 2.73 1.34
N ILE A 44 -0.79 2.64 1.12
CA ILE A 44 -1.79 2.40 2.16
C ILE A 44 -1.72 0.94 2.58
N SER A 45 -1.39 0.71 3.84
CA SER A 45 -1.14 -0.63 4.36
C SER A 45 -1.24 -0.69 5.87
N THR A 46 -1.92 -1.72 6.40
CA THR A 46 -1.90 -2.07 7.83
C THR A 46 -0.88 -3.16 8.16
N HIS A 47 0.01 -3.51 7.22
CA HIS A 47 0.87 -4.69 7.37
C HIS A 47 0.07 -6.00 7.58
N GLY A 48 -1.18 -6.06 7.11
CA GLY A 48 -2.09 -7.18 7.35
C GLY A 48 -2.50 -7.36 8.81
N GLY A 49 -2.53 -6.28 9.59
CA GLY A 49 -2.85 -6.25 11.01
C GLY A 49 -1.74 -6.74 11.94
N ARG A 50 -0.53 -7.01 11.41
CA ARG A 50 0.57 -7.60 12.20
C ARG A 50 1.22 -6.65 13.19
N GLN A 51 1.20 -5.36 12.91
CA GLN A 51 1.82 -4.33 13.77
C GLN A 51 0.82 -3.79 14.80
N LEU A 52 -0.40 -3.52 14.36
CA LEU A 52 -1.48 -3.03 15.19
C LEU A 52 -2.81 -3.58 14.65
N ASP A 53 -3.41 -4.52 15.38
CA ASP A 53 -4.65 -5.20 14.97
C ASP A 53 -5.87 -4.24 15.00
N SER A 54 -5.85 -3.27 15.88
CA SER A 54 -6.90 -2.24 16.02
C SER A 54 -6.79 -1.08 15.02
N ALA A 55 -5.83 -1.13 14.08
CA ALA A 55 -5.73 -0.11 13.04
C ALA A 55 -6.96 -0.13 12.11
N PRO A 56 -7.39 1.02 11.56
CA PRO A 56 -8.48 1.05 10.61
C PRO A 56 -8.15 0.22 9.36
N ALA A 57 -9.15 -0.45 8.80
CA ALA A 57 -8.96 -1.23 7.57
C ALA A 57 -8.46 -0.33 6.42
N SER A 58 -7.46 -0.79 5.70
CA SER A 58 -6.86 -0.02 4.57
C SER A 58 -7.91 0.46 3.57
N LEU A 59 -8.92 -0.38 3.26
CA LEU A 59 -9.98 -0.03 2.31
C LEU A 59 -10.88 1.12 2.80
N THR A 60 -11.06 1.27 4.12
CA THR A 60 -11.87 2.34 4.71
C THR A 60 -11.19 3.71 4.57
N VAL A 61 -9.86 3.75 4.68
CA VAL A 61 -9.11 5.02 4.61
C VAL A 61 -8.72 5.41 3.18
N LEU A 62 -8.68 4.45 2.27
CA LEU A 62 -8.26 4.67 0.87
C LEU A 62 -9.03 5.78 0.15
N PRO A 63 -10.39 5.82 0.12
CA PRO A 63 -11.11 6.89 -0.56
C PRO A 63 -10.90 8.27 0.08
N LEU A 64 -10.71 8.33 1.40
CA LEU A 64 -10.43 9.57 2.10
C LEU A 64 -9.05 10.13 1.74
N ILE A 65 -8.04 9.25 1.66
CA ILE A 65 -6.69 9.61 1.24
C ILE A 65 -6.69 10.04 -0.23
N ARG A 66 -7.41 9.31 -1.10
CA ARG A 66 -7.57 9.68 -2.52
C ARG A 66 -8.18 11.07 -2.68
N GLN A 67 -9.22 11.37 -1.92
CA GLN A 67 -9.86 12.69 -1.95
C GLN A 67 -8.89 13.80 -1.50
N ALA A 68 -8.08 13.55 -0.48
CA ALA A 68 -7.14 14.54 0.06
C ALA A 68 -5.93 14.80 -0.85
N LEU A 69 -5.36 13.75 -1.46
CA LEU A 69 -4.16 13.86 -2.31
C LEU A 69 -4.47 14.23 -3.77
N GLY A 70 -5.75 14.19 -4.15
CA GLY A 70 -6.17 14.47 -5.53
C GLY A 70 -6.10 13.24 -6.45
N PRO A 71 -6.61 13.34 -7.69
CA PRO A 71 -6.80 12.19 -8.59
C PRO A 71 -5.48 11.61 -9.13
N ASP A 72 -4.44 12.42 -9.26
CA ASP A 72 -3.23 12.07 -9.99
C ASP A 72 -2.09 11.55 -9.10
N TYR A 73 -2.17 11.74 -7.77
CA TYR A 73 -1.11 11.27 -6.87
C TYR A 73 -1.14 9.75 -6.73
N PRO A 74 -0.01 9.04 -6.97
CA PRO A 74 0.01 7.58 -6.99
C PRO A 74 -0.29 6.98 -5.61
N LEU A 75 -1.28 6.07 -5.56
CA LEU A 75 -1.64 5.31 -4.37
C LEU A 75 -1.47 3.81 -4.62
N LEU A 76 -0.61 3.17 -3.81
CA LEU A 76 -0.50 1.74 -3.72
C LEU A 76 -1.34 1.25 -2.53
N PHE A 77 -1.85 0.05 -2.63
CA PHE A 77 -2.76 -0.52 -1.63
C PHE A 77 -2.44 -1.98 -1.33
N ASP A 78 -2.47 -2.37 -0.08
CA ASP A 78 -2.54 -3.76 0.35
C ASP A 78 -3.39 -3.93 1.62
N SER A 79 -3.33 -5.09 2.18
CA SER A 79 -4.02 -5.57 3.38
C SER A 79 -5.48 -5.92 3.16
N GLY A 80 -5.77 -7.19 3.42
CA GLY A 80 -7.13 -7.73 3.32
C GLY A 80 -7.53 -8.26 1.94
N VAL A 81 -6.75 -8.08 0.91
CA VAL A 81 -7.03 -8.58 -0.45
C VAL A 81 -6.95 -10.11 -0.47
N ARG A 82 -8.02 -10.77 -0.91
CA ARG A 82 -8.15 -12.23 -0.95
C ARG A 82 -8.55 -12.79 -2.31
N ASN A 83 -9.17 -11.96 -3.16
CA ASN A 83 -9.69 -12.36 -4.45
C ASN A 83 -9.68 -11.18 -5.43
N GLY A 84 -10.05 -11.43 -6.70
CA GLY A 84 -10.10 -10.39 -7.73
C GLY A 84 -11.14 -9.29 -7.47
N GLU A 85 -12.25 -9.62 -6.80
CA GLU A 85 -13.26 -8.64 -6.41
C GLU A 85 -12.69 -7.59 -5.44
N ASP A 86 -11.84 -8.00 -4.50
CA ASP A 86 -11.18 -7.08 -3.59
C ASP A 86 -10.22 -6.13 -4.33
N ILE A 87 -9.57 -6.61 -5.40
CA ILE A 87 -8.73 -5.77 -6.26
C ILE A 87 -9.58 -4.72 -6.96
N VAL A 88 -10.69 -5.13 -7.58
CA VAL A 88 -11.60 -4.20 -8.26
C VAL A 88 -12.13 -3.15 -7.30
N LYS A 89 -12.55 -3.55 -6.09
CA LYS A 89 -12.99 -2.62 -5.03
C LYS A 89 -11.90 -1.59 -4.69
N ALA A 90 -10.67 -2.04 -4.50
CA ALA A 90 -9.56 -1.13 -4.19
C ALA A 90 -9.30 -0.14 -5.34
N LEU A 91 -9.32 -0.58 -6.60
CA LEU A 91 -9.15 0.29 -7.76
C LEU A 91 -10.28 1.31 -7.87
N VAL A 92 -11.53 0.89 -7.70
CA VAL A 92 -12.70 1.79 -7.70
C VAL A 92 -12.62 2.81 -6.56
N CYS A 93 -12.12 2.40 -5.39
CA CYS A 93 -11.89 3.31 -4.25
C CYS A 93 -10.70 4.25 -4.41
N GLY A 94 -9.93 4.14 -5.51
CA GLY A 94 -8.89 5.10 -5.87
C GLY A 94 -7.46 4.60 -5.79
N ALA A 95 -7.21 3.30 -5.60
CA ALA A 95 -5.86 2.75 -5.74
C ALA A 95 -5.42 2.74 -7.21
N ASN A 96 -4.13 3.01 -7.46
CA ASN A 96 -3.52 2.84 -8.78
C ASN A 96 -2.90 1.44 -8.93
N MET A 97 -2.49 0.84 -7.81
CA MET A 97 -1.87 -0.48 -7.78
C MET A 97 -2.27 -1.23 -6.51
N VAL A 98 -2.56 -2.51 -6.65
CA VAL A 98 -2.90 -3.41 -5.54
C VAL A 98 -1.80 -4.45 -5.38
N MET A 99 -1.33 -4.61 -4.14
CA MET A 99 -0.28 -5.55 -3.78
C MET A 99 -0.86 -6.74 -3.03
N LEU A 100 -0.31 -7.90 -3.28
CA LEU A 100 -0.75 -9.17 -2.69
C LEU A 100 0.28 -9.70 -1.69
N GLY A 101 -0.19 -10.15 -0.55
CA GLY A 101 0.64 -10.80 0.47
C GLY A 101 0.26 -12.28 0.64
N ARG A 102 -0.50 -12.57 1.70
CA ARG A 102 -0.88 -13.93 2.12
C ARG A 102 -1.48 -14.83 1.04
N PRO A 103 -2.31 -14.38 0.09
CA PRO A 103 -2.81 -15.24 -0.97
C PRO A 103 -1.71 -15.89 -1.80
N VAL A 104 -0.65 -15.15 -2.11
CA VAL A 104 0.52 -15.68 -2.84
C VAL A 104 1.31 -16.65 -1.96
N LEU A 105 1.50 -16.32 -0.66
CA LEU A 105 2.19 -17.21 0.28
C LEU A 105 1.45 -18.53 0.46
N TYR A 106 0.13 -18.51 0.58
CA TYR A 106 -0.68 -19.73 0.69
C TYR A 106 -0.64 -20.58 -0.58
N ALA A 107 -0.66 -19.93 -1.74
CA ALA A 107 -0.55 -20.62 -3.01
C ALA A 107 0.83 -21.29 -3.20
N LEU A 108 1.90 -20.60 -2.78
CA LEU A 108 3.26 -21.15 -2.74
C LEU A 108 3.36 -22.35 -1.78
N ALA A 109 2.75 -22.26 -0.60
CA ALA A 109 2.75 -23.34 0.38
C ALA A 109 1.97 -24.57 -0.12
N ALA A 110 0.90 -24.36 -0.90
CA ALA A 110 0.06 -25.44 -1.42
C ALA A 110 0.66 -26.17 -2.64
N ASP A 111 1.31 -25.48 -3.56
CA ASP A 111 1.80 -26.06 -4.84
C ASP A 111 3.07 -25.39 -5.35
N GLY A 112 3.94 -24.91 -4.45
CA GLY A 112 5.25 -24.33 -4.81
C GLY A 112 5.14 -23.23 -5.86
N ALA A 113 6.11 -23.16 -6.75
CA ALA A 113 6.18 -22.14 -7.81
C ALA A 113 4.94 -22.15 -8.73
N ARG A 114 4.36 -23.32 -9.02
CA ARG A 114 3.14 -23.42 -9.83
C ARG A 114 1.95 -22.77 -9.15
N GLY A 115 1.78 -22.99 -7.85
CA GLY A 115 0.73 -22.37 -7.05
C GLY A 115 0.86 -20.86 -7.04
N GLY A 116 2.05 -20.34 -6.81
CA GLY A 116 2.34 -18.90 -6.86
C GLY A 116 2.02 -18.28 -8.23
N GLY A 117 2.45 -18.92 -9.32
CA GLY A 117 2.17 -18.48 -10.68
C GLY A 117 0.67 -18.44 -11.00
N ARG A 118 -0.09 -19.47 -10.62
CA ARG A 118 -1.55 -19.49 -10.79
C ARG A 118 -2.25 -18.41 -9.96
N ALA A 119 -1.77 -18.16 -8.73
CA ALA A 119 -2.32 -17.09 -7.91
C ALA A 119 -2.14 -15.73 -8.59
N VAL A 120 -0.93 -15.41 -9.06
CA VAL A 120 -0.66 -14.16 -9.77
C VAL A 120 -1.55 -14.05 -11.01
N GLN A 121 -1.66 -15.11 -11.82
CA GLN A 121 -2.53 -15.14 -13.00
C GLN A 121 -4.00 -14.87 -12.68
N ARG A 122 -4.52 -15.45 -11.59
CA ARG A 122 -5.92 -15.25 -11.16
C ARG A 122 -6.22 -13.83 -10.69
N PHE A 123 -5.21 -13.11 -10.23
CA PHE A 123 -5.33 -11.74 -9.75
C PHE A 123 -4.96 -10.70 -10.81
N SER A 124 -4.39 -11.11 -11.94
CA SER A 124 -4.15 -10.21 -13.07
C SER A 124 -5.46 -9.92 -13.82
N LEU A 125 -5.72 -8.65 -14.03
CA LEU A 125 -6.86 -8.16 -14.82
C LEU A 125 -6.52 -8.16 -16.30
#